data_7b784d3b6f1c3a2add45d2c4a011c2cd
#
_entry.id   7b784d3b6f1c3a2add45d2c4a011c2cd
#
_cell.length_a   1.000
_cell.length_b   1.000
_cell.length_c   1.000
_cell.angle_alpha   90.00
_cell.angle_beta   90.00
_cell.angle_gamma   90.00
#
_symmetry.space_group_name_H-M   'P 1'
#
loop_
_entity.id
_entity.type
_entity.pdbx_description
1 polymer ?
#
loop_
_entity_poly.entity_id
_entity_poly.type
_entity_poly.pdbx_seq_one_letter_code
_entity_poly.pdbx_strand_id
1 'polypeptide(L)'
;MKKTENKMTLGRALRANNRALKLIYKHYPQMVLSYMLSVIWNALTPYVGIFLSALVIDELVGNRDIQRLQMLVIITLVSAAIIALGTAIINKWKETQNAGWWLKVEHIVSEKMLDTDYVNLDDTHTAEMLSTIRQNFNGGGWGFCRVIECYGELMSSVFTILGGLALTLTLFISKVPTGAGKLTILNNPLVVLGIIAVMLAVTLIAPMLNNKAGSYYAKHADDHNLGNRLFSFFGWLGYISSLATDVRMYRQDKICDRYNRNKEDTFGSNGLFAHYAWGGMGLYGAASAAVSVIFTGIVYTFVCLKALAGAFGLGSVTQYVAAITKVSGGMSSLISGIGLMCNNTPFIELTFEYLDIPNNMYQGSLTVEKRRDRDYEVEFRNVSFKYPGSENYALRGVNMKFKVGKRLAVVGMNGSGKTTFIKLLCRLYDPTEGEILLNGIDIRKYSYREYMDIFSVVFQDFKLLSLKLGENVAGRIDYNKELVTECLEKAGFSDRLAEMKNGTETYLYKDYDTKDGVDVSGGEAQKVAIARALYKDAPFIILDEPTAALDPIAEAEIYGKFDEIAGDKTAIYISHRLSSCKFCDEIAVFHEGAVIQQGTHASLVADESGKYYELWHAQAQYYTETA
;
A
#
# COMPACT_ATOMS: atom_id res chain seq x y z
N MET A 1 17.97 -8.14 15.34
CA MET A 1 17.89 -9.61 15.30
C MET A 1 18.64 -10.12 14.07
N LYS A 2 19.68 -10.98 14.23
CA LYS A 2 20.32 -11.66 13.10
C LYS A 2 19.30 -12.62 12.49
N LYS A 3 18.64 -12.23 11.40
CA LYS A 3 17.90 -13.17 10.57
C LYS A 3 18.90 -14.23 10.09
N THR A 4 18.73 -15.45 10.55
CA THR A 4 19.36 -16.64 9.93
C THR A 4 19.10 -16.54 8.44
N GLU A 5 20.18 -16.42 7.63
CA GLU A 5 20.11 -16.46 6.16
C GLU A 5 19.55 -17.82 5.73
N ASN A 6 18.25 -17.94 5.78
CA ASN A 6 17.57 -19.10 5.23
C ASN A 6 17.71 -18.99 3.70
N LYS A 7 18.61 -19.80 3.12
CA LYS A 7 18.91 -19.78 1.68
C LYS A 7 17.61 -19.76 0.88
N MET A 8 17.45 -18.76 0.03
CA MET A 8 16.31 -18.67 -0.87
C MET A 8 16.30 -19.90 -1.78
N THR A 9 15.25 -20.72 -1.69
CA THR A 9 15.05 -21.89 -2.55
C THR A 9 14.00 -21.61 -3.61
N LEU A 10 14.15 -22.19 -4.79
CA LEU A 10 13.16 -22.05 -5.86
C LEU A 10 11.76 -22.47 -5.42
N GLY A 11 11.65 -23.53 -4.58
CA GLY A 11 10.36 -23.98 -4.05
C GLY A 11 9.69 -22.97 -3.11
N ARG A 12 10.46 -22.20 -2.34
CA ARG A 12 9.96 -21.11 -1.51
C ARG A 12 9.48 -19.94 -2.38
N ALA A 13 10.29 -19.58 -3.38
CA ALA A 13 9.95 -18.52 -4.33
C ALA A 13 8.65 -18.83 -5.10
N LEU A 14 8.52 -20.04 -5.62
CA LEU A 14 7.31 -20.48 -6.31
C LEU A 14 6.07 -20.45 -5.40
N ARG A 15 6.19 -20.90 -4.15
CA ARG A 15 5.05 -20.87 -3.21
C ARG A 15 4.58 -19.47 -2.92
N ALA A 16 5.49 -18.54 -2.62
CA ALA A 16 5.15 -17.15 -2.33
C ALA A 16 4.53 -16.45 -3.55
N ASN A 17 5.17 -16.56 -4.72
CA ASN A 17 4.67 -15.95 -5.95
C ASN A 17 3.33 -16.57 -6.40
N ASN A 18 3.14 -17.90 -6.30
CA ASN A 18 1.86 -18.55 -6.59
C ASN A 18 0.73 -18.08 -5.68
N ARG A 19 1.02 -17.89 -4.38
CA ARG A 19 0.05 -17.35 -3.43
C ARG A 19 -0.36 -15.93 -3.83
N ALA A 20 0.62 -15.09 -4.18
CA ALA A 20 0.37 -13.72 -4.62
C ALA A 20 -0.42 -13.68 -5.94
N LEU A 21 -0.03 -14.50 -6.94
CA LEU A 21 -0.76 -14.58 -8.20
C LEU A 21 -2.22 -15.03 -8.01
N LYS A 22 -2.47 -16.02 -7.15
CA LYS A 22 -3.84 -16.47 -6.82
C LYS A 22 -4.66 -15.34 -6.19
N LEU A 23 -4.07 -14.57 -5.30
CA LEU A 23 -4.74 -13.43 -4.65
C LEU A 23 -5.06 -12.34 -5.68
N ILE A 24 -4.10 -11.96 -6.52
CA ILE A 24 -4.29 -10.98 -7.60
C ILE A 24 -5.36 -11.47 -8.60
N TYR A 25 -5.32 -12.75 -8.99
CA TYR A 25 -6.31 -13.33 -9.90
C TYR A 25 -7.72 -13.33 -9.31
N LYS A 26 -7.85 -13.60 -8.00
CA LYS A 26 -9.14 -13.55 -7.30
C LYS A 26 -9.80 -12.17 -7.39
N HIS A 27 -9.02 -11.10 -7.24
CA HIS A 27 -9.54 -9.73 -7.27
C HIS A 27 -9.63 -9.16 -8.70
N TYR A 28 -8.69 -9.51 -9.60
CA TYR A 28 -8.55 -8.92 -10.94
C TYR A 28 -8.28 -9.96 -12.04
N PRO A 29 -9.21 -10.91 -12.30
CA PRO A 29 -8.97 -12.01 -13.23
C PRO A 29 -8.72 -11.55 -14.67
N GLN A 30 -9.45 -10.54 -15.15
CA GLN A 30 -9.30 -10.05 -16.52
C GLN A 30 -7.95 -9.39 -16.77
N MET A 31 -7.38 -8.75 -15.75
CA MET A 31 -6.05 -8.15 -15.82
C MET A 31 -4.98 -9.22 -16.04
N VAL A 32 -5.01 -10.30 -15.26
CA VAL A 32 -4.06 -11.40 -15.39
C VAL A 32 -4.23 -12.09 -16.75
N LEU A 33 -5.45 -12.40 -17.18
CA LEU A 33 -5.73 -13.09 -18.44
C LEU A 33 -5.30 -12.27 -19.66
N SER A 34 -5.63 -10.97 -19.71
CA SER A 34 -5.25 -10.10 -20.81
C SER A 34 -3.74 -9.95 -20.94
N TYR A 35 -3.05 -9.84 -19.79
CA TYR A 35 -1.59 -9.77 -19.77
C TYR A 35 -0.95 -11.06 -20.29
N MET A 36 -1.37 -12.24 -19.79
CA MET A 36 -0.83 -13.53 -20.20
C MET A 36 -1.09 -13.82 -21.67
N LEU A 37 -2.29 -13.50 -22.19
CA LEU A 37 -2.60 -13.64 -23.61
C LEU A 37 -1.69 -12.75 -24.47
N SER A 38 -1.49 -11.50 -24.07
CA SER A 38 -0.57 -10.58 -24.76
C SER A 38 0.86 -11.13 -24.81
N VAL A 39 1.33 -11.70 -23.70
CA VAL A 39 2.67 -12.29 -23.61
C VAL A 39 2.83 -13.48 -24.56
N ILE A 40 1.88 -14.42 -24.58
CA ILE A 40 1.89 -15.58 -25.46
C ILE A 40 1.87 -15.14 -26.93
N TRP A 41 0.97 -14.22 -27.27
CA TRP A 41 0.83 -13.68 -28.62
C TRP A 41 2.13 -13.06 -29.13
N ASN A 42 2.72 -12.18 -28.32
CA ASN A 42 3.98 -11.49 -28.67
C ASN A 42 5.19 -12.43 -28.74
N ALA A 43 5.17 -13.55 -28.00
CA ALA A 43 6.21 -14.56 -28.05
C ALA A 43 6.16 -15.40 -29.36
N LEU A 44 4.98 -15.69 -29.89
CA LEU A 44 4.77 -16.59 -31.01
C LEU A 44 4.77 -15.87 -32.37
N THR A 45 4.21 -14.67 -32.47
CA THR A 45 4.04 -13.95 -33.74
C THR A 45 5.32 -13.68 -34.52
N PRO A 46 6.50 -13.42 -33.93
CA PRO A 46 7.73 -13.18 -34.68
C PRO A 46 8.16 -14.36 -35.56
N TYR A 47 7.80 -15.59 -35.15
CA TYR A 47 8.22 -16.79 -35.90
C TYR A 47 7.53 -16.93 -37.25
N VAL A 48 6.32 -16.44 -37.41
CA VAL A 48 5.61 -16.37 -38.68
C VAL A 48 6.38 -15.49 -39.66
N GLY A 49 6.81 -14.31 -39.23
CA GLY A 49 7.61 -13.39 -40.05
C GLY A 49 8.98 -13.98 -40.43
N ILE A 50 9.67 -14.60 -39.47
CA ILE A 50 10.99 -15.26 -39.73
C ILE A 50 10.85 -16.36 -40.79
N PHE A 51 9.83 -17.21 -40.66
CA PHE A 51 9.60 -18.30 -41.58
C PHE A 51 9.24 -17.81 -43.00
N LEU A 52 8.28 -16.90 -43.11
CA LEU A 52 7.84 -16.38 -44.42
C LEU A 52 8.94 -15.57 -45.12
N SER A 53 9.70 -14.75 -44.37
CA SER A 53 10.84 -14.01 -44.92
C SER A 53 11.91 -14.94 -45.51
N ALA A 54 12.19 -16.06 -44.84
CA ALA A 54 13.15 -17.04 -45.34
C ALA A 54 12.69 -17.64 -46.66
N LEU A 55 11.41 -17.99 -46.82
CA LEU A 55 10.84 -18.51 -48.06
C LEU A 55 10.93 -17.50 -49.23
N VAL A 56 10.67 -16.22 -48.95
CA VAL A 56 10.79 -15.15 -49.95
C VAL A 56 12.25 -14.98 -50.40
N ILE A 57 13.21 -15.01 -49.48
CA ILE A 57 14.64 -14.88 -49.80
C ILE A 57 15.12 -16.10 -50.59
N ASP A 58 14.73 -17.32 -50.21
CA ASP A 58 15.12 -18.53 -50.92
C ASP A 58 14.58 -18.55 -52.36
N GLU A 59 13.35 -18.07 -52.61
CA GLU A 59 12.81 -17.96 -53.97
C GLU A 59 13.50 -16.86 -54.79
N LEU A 60 13.85 -15.72 -54.19
CA LEU A 60 14.59 -14.63 -54.84
C LEU A 60 16.00 -15.06 -55.33
N VAL A 61 16.68 -15.88 -54.54
CA VAL A 61 18.04 -16.31 -54.81
C VAL A 61 18.06 -17.57 -55.68
N GLY A 62 17.05 -18.45 -55.50
CA GLY A 62 16.94 -19.76 -56.19
C GLY A 62 16.24 -19.67 -57.56
N ASN A 63 15.03 -20.20 -57.64
CA ASN A 63 14.29 -20.42 -58.91
C ASN A 63 13.83 -19.14 -59.60
N ARG A 64 13.65 -18.05 -58.86
CA ARG A 64 13.18 -16.72 -59.33
C ARG A 64 11.83 -16.78 -60.05
N ASP A 65 10.95 -17.73 -59.65
CA ASP A 65 9.61 -17.81 -60.20
C ASP A 65 8.75 -16.61 -59.72
N ILE A 66 8.40 -15.74 -60.68
CA ILE A 66 7.68 -14.50 -60.42
C ILE A 66 6.28 -14.78 -59.79
N GLN A 67 5.58 -15.83 -60.26
CA GLN A 67 4.24 -16.13 -59.73
C GLN A 67 4.29 -16.62 -58.27
N ARG A 68 5.24 -17.50 -57.98
CA ARG A 68 5.46 -18.01 -56.64
C ARG A 68 5.95 -16.91 -55.69
N LEU A 69 6.82 -16.04 -56.16
CA LEU A 69 7.31 -14.89 -55.39
C LEU A 69 6.19 -13.94 -55.06
N GLN A 70 5.34 -13.58 -56.02
CA GLN A 70 4.16 -12.73 -55.78
C GLN A 70 3.24 -13.35 -54.75
N MET A 71 2.95 -14.65 -54.83
CA MET A 71 2.14 -15.36 -53.85
C MET A 71 2.74 -15.30 -52.43
N LEU A 72 4.05 -15.57 -52.29
CA LEU A 72 4.75 -15.52 -51.00
C LEU A 72 4.72 -14.10 -50.38
N VAL A 73 4.94 -13.07 -51.21
CA VAL A 73 4.85 -11.67 -50.77
C VAL A 73 3.45 -11.32 -50.28
N ILE A 74 2.42 -11.72 -51.03
CA ILE A 74 1.01 -11.48 -50.63
C ILE A 74 0.70 -12.19 -49.32
N ILE A 75 1.09 -13.46 -49.15
CA ILE A 75 0.89 -14.21 -47.90
C ILE A 75 1.60 -13.52 -46.75
N THR A 76 2.83 -13.04 -46.95
CA THR A 76 3.60 -12.34 -45.93
C THR A 76 2.92 -11.05 -45.51
N LEU A 77 2.42 -10.24 -46.45
CA LEU A 77 1.70 -8.99 -46.15
C LEU A 77 0.38 -9.24 -45.45
N VAL A 78 -0.39 -10.22 -45.92
CA VAL A 78 -1.68 -10.56 -45.27
C VAL A 78 -1.47 -11.08 -43.85
N SER A 79 -0.48 -11.98 -43.66
CA SER A 79 -0.16 -12.49 -42.33
C SER A 79 0.33 -11.37 -41.39
N ALA A 80 1.17 -10.45 -41.87
CA ALA A 80 1.61 -9.28 -41.10
C ALA A 80 0.44 -8.36 -40.70
N ALA A 81 -0.50 -8.14 -41.63
CA ALA A 81 -1.72 -7.36 -41.34
C ALA A 81 -2.60 -8.03 -40.26
N ILE A 82 -2.81 -9.35 -40.37
CA ILE A 82 -3.59 -10.10 -39.35
C ILE A 82 -2.90 -10.05 -37.98
N ILE A 83 -1.58 -10.24 -37.97
CA ILE A 83 -0.79 -10.16 -36.71
C ILE A 83 -0.86 -8.74 -36.12
N ALA A 84 -0.75 -7.70 -36.94
CA ALA A 84 -0.83 -6.31 -36.48
C ALA A 84 -2.19 -5.99 -35.86
N LEU A 85 -3.28 -6.41 -36.52
CA LEU A 85 -4.65 -6.25 -36.01
C LEU A 85 -4.86 -7.03 -34.71
N GLY A 86 -4.43 -8.30 -34.67
CA GLY A 86 -4.49 -9.12 -33.45
C GLY A 86 -3.71 -8.49 -32.29
N THR A 87 -2.50 -8.00 -32.57
CA THR A 87 -1.67 -7.29 -31.58
C THR A 87 -2.35 -6.02 -31.07
N ALA A 88 -2.96 -5.24 -31.96
CA ALA A 88 -3.67 -4.02 -31.58
C ALA A 88 -4.88 -4.32 -30.67
N ILE A 89 -5.67 -5.35 -30.99
CA ILE A 89 -6.84 -5.75 -30.20
C ILE A 89 -6.41 -6.25 -28.81
N ILE A 90 -5.43 -7.17 -28.78
CA ILE A 90 -4.94 -7.75 -27.52
C ILE A 90 -4.30 -6.68 -26.64
N ASN A 91 -3.49 -5.79 -27.21
CA ASN A 91 -2.86 -4.71 -26.46
C ASN A 91 -3.90 -3.70 -25.94
N LYS A 92 -4.92 -3.36 -26.75
CA LYS A 92 -6.00 -2.50 -26.29
C LYS A 92 -6.70 -3.11 -25.05
N TRP A 93 -7.01 -4.41 -25.10
CA TRP A 93 -7.61 -5.09 -23.96
C TRP A 93 -6.67 -5.08 -22.75
N LYS A 94 -5.40 -5.46 -22.95
CA LYS A 94 -4.38 -5.44 -21.88
C LYS A 94 -4.23 -4.06 -21.25
N GLU A 95 -4.05 -3.00 -22.04
CA GLU A 95 -3.86 -1.64 -21.51
C GLU A 95 -5.10 -1.15 -20.75
N THR A 96 -6.31 -1.46 -21.26
CA THR A 96 -7.56 -1.13 -20.55
C THR A 96 -7.65 -1.83 -19.19
N GLN A 97 -7.27 -3.11 -19.10
CA GLN A 97 -7.31 -3.87 -17.85
C GLN A 97 -6.17 -3.49 -16.89
N ASN A 98 -5.01 -3.12 -17.43
CA ASN A 98 -3.86 -2.70 -16.62
C ASN A 98 -3.87 -1.20 -16.28
N ALA A 99 -4.83 -0.42 -16.78
CA ALA A 99 -4.98 0.97 -16.37
C ALA A 99 -5.13 1.06 -14.84
N GLY A 100 -4.27 1.86 -14.21
CA GLY A 100 -4.22 1.98 -12.75
C GLY A 100 -3.82 0.68 -12.01
N TRP A 101 -3.10 -0.22 -12.65
CA TRP A 101 -2.63 -1.49 -12.09
C TRP A 101 -2.01 -1.35 -10.69
N TRP A 102 -1.18 -0.35 -10.48
CA TRP A 102 -0.56 -0.07 -9.20
C TRP A 102 -1.60 0.28 -8.11
N LEU A 103 -2.66 1.03 -8.44
CA LEU A 103 -3.78 1.30 -7.53
C LEU A 103 -4.54 0.02 -7.17
N LYS A 104 -4.73 -0.88 -8.14
CA LYS A 104 -5.41 -2.17 -7.91
C LYS A 104 -4.65 -3.06 -6.92
N VAL A 105 -3.33 -3.04 -6.99
CA VAL A 105 -2.48 -3.79 -6.04
C VAL A 105 -2.46 -3.13 -4.68
N GLU A 106 -2.36 -1.79 -4.62
CA GLU A 106 -2.41 -1.03 -3.38
C GLU A 106 -3.77 -1.22 -2.67
N HIS A 107 -4.86 -1.36 -3.44
CA HIS A 107 -6.19 -1.62 -2.90
C HIS A 107 -6.24 -2.91 -2.05
N ILE A 108 -5.55 -3.98 -2.46
CA ILE A 108 -5.50 -5.24 -1.68
C ILE A 108 -4.90 -5.01 -0.28
N VAL A 109 -3.84 -4.18 -0.19
CA VAL A 109 -3.20 -3.85 1.08
C VAL A 109 -4.05 -2.88 1.90
N SER A 110 -4.68 -1.90 1.24
CA SER A 110 -5.54 -0.91 1.87
C SER A 110 -6.84 -1.51 2.42
N GLU A 111 -7.43 -2.49 1.73
CA GLU A 111 -8.61 -3.22 2.21
C GLU A 111 -8.31 -3.92 3.54
N LYS A 112 -7.16 -4.59 3.64
CA LYS A 112 -6.72 -5.20 4.90
C LYS A 112 -6.51 -4.14 5.99
N MET A 113 -5.96 -2.97 5.65
CA MET A 113 -5.74 -1.88 6.62
C MET A 113 -7.05 -1.38 7.23
N LEU A 114 -8.10 -1.26 6.40
CA LEU A 114 -9.44 -0.83 6.87
C LEU A 114 -10.15 -1.87 7.73
N ASP A 115 -9.81 -3.16 7.57
CA ASP A 115 -10.40 -4.28 8.31
C ASP A 115 -9.52 -4.77 9.48
N THR A 116 -8.37 -4.14 9.71
CA THR A 116 -7.44 -4.54 10.78
C THR A 116 -7.85 -3.94 12.12
N ASP A 117 -7.72 -4.72 13.21
CA ASP A 117 -7.94 -4.23 14.57
C ASP A 117 -7.10 -2.99 14.86
N TYR A 118 -7.69 -2.02 15.56
CA TYR A 118 -7.03 -0.75 15.88
C TYR A 118 -5.70 -0.94 16.64
N VAL A 119 -5.62 -1.94 17.50
CA VAL A 119 -4.40 -2.32 18.24
C VAL A 119 -3.23 -2.60 17.30
N ASN A 120 -3.50 -3.28 16.19
CA ASN A 120 -2.47 -3.60 15.19
C ASN A 120 -2.07 -2.37 14.36
N LEU A 121 -2.99 -1.42 14.14
CA LEU A 121 -2.67 -0.18 13.41
C LEU A 121 -1.84 0.80 14.25
N ASP A 122 -2.05 0.81 15.56
CA ASP A 122 -1.31 1.67 16.52
C ASP A 122 0.08 1.06 16.87
N ASP A 123 0.34 -0.19 16.45
CA ASP A 123 1.63 -0.85 16.68
C ASP A 123 2.71 -0.31 15.76
N THR A 124 3.84 0.09 16.34
CA THR A 124 4.98 0.66 15.61
C THR A 124 5.58 -0.31 14.58
N HIS A 125 5.61 -1.61 14.88
CA HIS A 125 6.12 -2.62 13.96
C HIS A 125 5.23 -2.74 12.71
N THR A 126 3.92 -2.72 12.88
CA THR A 126 2.95 -2.75 11.78
C THR A 126 3.06 -1.48 10.91
N ALA A 127 3.22 -0.32 11.54
CA ALA A 127 3.43 0.94 10.83
C ALA A 127 4.73 0.95 10.00
N GLU A 128 5.83 0.43 10.57
CA GLU A 128 7.10 0.27 9.85
C GLU A 128 6.97 -0.72 8.68
N MET A 129 6.25 -1.82 8.88
CA MET A 129 6.00 -2.84 7.85
C MET A 129 5.22 -2.23 6.67
N LEU A 130 4.12 -1.52 6.94
CA LEU A 130 3.34 -0.81 5.92
C LEU A 130 4.16 0.24 5.17
N SER A 131 4.94 1.04 5.89
CA SER A 131 5.86 2.01 5.29
C SER A 131 6.87 1.33 4.37
N THR A 132 7.44 0.20 4.78
CA THR A 132 8.40 -0.58 4.00
C THR A 132 7.75 -1.20 2.77
N ILE A 133 6.55 -1.76 2.88
CA ILE A 133 5.78 -2.30 1.75
C ILE A 133 5.53 -1.21 0.71
N ARG A 134 5.06 -0.03 1.13
CA ARG A 134 4.81 1.11 0.24
C ARG A 134 6.08 1.60 -0.44
N GLN A 135 7.21 1.62 0.25
CA GLN A 135 8.49 2.03 -0.33
C GLN A 135 9.04 1.03 -1.33
N ASN A 136 8.94 -0.26 -1.04
CA ASN A 136 9.33 -1.32 -1.97
C ASN A 136 8.52 -1.23 -3.27
N PHE A 137 7.24 -0.93 -3.14
CA PHE A 137 6.34 -0.69 -4.25
C PHE A 137 6.74 0.53 -5.08
N ASN A 138 6.87 1.71 -4.46
CA ASN A 138 7.15 2.96 -5.14
C ASN A 138 8.58 3.05 -5.68
N GLY A 139 9.56 2.48 -4.98
CA GLY A 139 10.98 2.57 -5.32
C GLY A 139 11.45 1.62 -6.42
N GLY A 140 10.68 0.58 -6.78
CA GLY A 140 11.11 -0.39 -7.79
C GLY A 140 10.05 -1.36 -8.25
N GLY A 141 8.80 -1.16 -7.87
CA GLY A 141 7.68 -2.05 -8.20
C GLY A 141 7.83 -3.46 -7.62
N TRP A 142 8.56 -3.61 -6.49
CA TRP A 142 8.77 -4.89 -5.84
C TRP A 142 7.51 -5.38 -5.10
N GLY A 143 7.49 -6.65 -4.76
CA GLY A 143 6.36 -7.30 -4.10
C GLY A 143 5.28 -7.73 -5.11
N PHE A 144 4.03 -7.48 -4.81
CA PHE A 144 2.90 -7.93 -5.63
C PHE A 144 2.89 -7.36 -7.05
N CYS A 145 3.42 -6.15 -7.24
CA CYS A 145 3.50 -5.54 -8.55
C CYS A 145 4.31 -6.35 -9.55
N ARG A 146 5.40 -6.91 -9.11
CA ARG A 146 6.31 -7.66 -9.97
C ARG A 146 5.88 -9.09 -10.26
N VAL A 147 4.89 -9.61 -9.54
CA VAL A 147 4.44 -11.00 -9.67
C VAL A 147 3.97 -11.31 -11.09
N ILE A 148 3.13 -10.45 -11.68
CA ILE A 148 2.59 -10.68 -13.03
C ILE A 148 3.72 -10.63 -14.08
N GLU A 149 4.66 -9.71 -13.91
CA GLU A 149 5.84 -9.63 -14.80
C GLU A 149 6.69 -10.90 -14.74
N CYS A 150 6.96 -11.42 -13.52
CA CYS A 150 7.70 -12.67 -13.36
C CYS A 150 7.06 -13.84 -14.11
N TYR A 151 5.75 -14.01 -13.97
CA TYR A 151 5.04 -15.07 -14.70
C TYR A 151 4.96 -14.80 -16.20
N GLY A 152 4.82 -13.54 -16.61
CA GLY A 152 4.87 -13.14 -18.01
C GLY A 152 6.21 -13.46 -18.66
N GLU A 153 7.32 -13.15 -17.99
CA GLU A 153 8.66 -13.50 -18.48
C GLU A 153 8.86 -15.01 -18.61
N LEU A 154 8.42 -15.78 -17.61
CA LEU A 154 8.50 -17.25 -17.67
C LEU A 154 7.69 -17.83 -18.84
N MET A 155 6.44 -17.38 -19.02
CA MET A 155 5.60 -17.82 -20.12
C MET A 155 6.16 -17.40 -21.47
N SER A 156 6.55 -16.14 -21.63
CA SER A 156 7.20 -15.64 -22.83
C SER A 156 8.41 -16.47 -23.22
N SER A 157 9.25 -16.76 -22.22
CA SER A 157 10.47 -17.56 -22.42
C SER A 157 10.17 -18.96 -22.92
N VAL A 158 9.20 -19.65 -22.32
CA VAL A 158 8.80 -21.01 -22.74
C VAL A 158 8.32 -21.02 -24.19
N PHE A 159 7.40 -20.11 -24.56
CA PHE A 159 6.87 -20.05 -25.92
C PHE A 159 7.91 -19.57 -26.91
N THR A 160 8.82 -18.67 -26.52
CA THR A 160 9.95 -18.26 -27.35
C THR A 160 10.93 -19.42 -27.62
N ILE A 161 11.26 -20.22 -26.62
CA ILE A 161 12.11 -21.40 -26.79
C ILE A 161 11.43 -22.42 -27.70
N LEU A 162 10.15 -22.74 -27.46
CA LEU A 162 9.41 -23.72 -28.27
C LEU A 162 9.31 -23.29 -29.74
N GLY A 163 8.96 -22.05 -30.01
CA GLY A 163 8.87 -21.51 -31.37
C GLY A 163 10.23 -21.49 -32.08
N GLY A 164 11.29 -21.09 -31.37
CA GLY A 164 12.64 -21.09 -31.92
C GLY A 164 13.17 -22.50 -32.21
N LEU A 165 12.93 -23.46 -31.31
CA LEU A 165 13.30 -24.87 -31.53
C LEU A 165 12.58 -25.45 -32.74
N ALA A 166 11.28 -25.17 -32.92
CA ALA A 166 10.54 -25.64 -34.09
C ALA A 166 11.17 -25.21 -35.42
N LEU A 167 11.68 -23.96 -35.51
CA LEU A 167 12.35 -23.45 -36.71
C LEU A 167 13.82 -23.89 -36.87
N THR A 168 14.47 -24.36 -35.81
CA THR A 168 15.89 -24.77 -35.85
C THR A 168 16.10 -26.26 -36.04
N LEU A 169 15.05 -27.08 -35.87
CA LEU A 169 15.17 -28.54 -36.01
C LEU A 169 15.84 -28.94 -37.33
N THR A 170 15.45 -28.34 -38.45
CA THR A 170 15.97 -28.65 -39.80
C THR A 170 17.44 -28.29 -39.98
N LEU A 171 17.98 -27.31 -39.25
CA LEU A 171 19.41 -26.96 -39.26
C LEU A 171 20.30 -28.14 -38.88
N PHE A 172 19.92 -28.88 -37.86
CA PHE A 172 20.73 -29.98 -37.33
C PHE A 172 20.56 -31.26 -38.16
N ILE A 173 19.46 -31.41 -38.87
CA ILE A 173 19.15 -32.55 -39.73
C ILE A 173 19.79 -32.38 -41.12
N SER A 174 19.89 -31.15 -41.65
CA SER A 174 20.46 -30.85 -42.96
C SER A 174 21.92 -31.23 -43.02
N LYS A 175 22.29 -32.08 -44.00
CA LYS A 175 23.67 -32.59 -44.22
C LYS A 175 24.38 -31.74 -45.25
N VAL A 176 25.65 -31.49 -45.01
CA VAL A 176 26.58 -30.90 -45.98
C VAL A 176 26.86 -31.91 -47.06
N PRO A 177 26.78 -31.58 -48.39
CA PRO A 177 27.09 -32.47 -49.49
C PRO A 177 28.54 -33.01 -49.45
N THR A 178 28.74 -34.21 -49.89
CA THR A 178 30.04 -34.89 -49.84
C THR A 178 31.13 -34.16 -50.62
N GLY A 179 30.79 -33.32 -51.61
CA GLY A 179 31.70 -32.49 -52.40
C GLY A 179 32.24 -31.23 -51.71
N ALA A 180 31.84 -30.91 -50.51
CA ALA A 180 32.23 -29.67 -49.81
C ALA A 180 33.62 -29.70 -49.12
N GLY A 181 34.44 -30.71 -49.43
CA GLY A 181 35.82 -30.83 -48.93
C GLY A 181 35.92 -30.86 -47.40
N LYS A 182 36.75 -30.00 -46.80
CA LYS A 182 37.00 -29.96 -45.37
C LYS A 182 35.75 -29.60 -44.55
N LEU A 183 34.73 -28.95 -45.12
CA LEU A 183 33.52 -28.55 -44.47
C LEU A 183 32.59 -29.73 -44.16
N THR A 184 32.84 -30.93 -44.72
CA THR A 184 32.10 -32.16 -44.34
C THR A 184 32.26 -32.54 -42.88
N ILE A 185 33.27 -32.00 -42.18
CA ILE A 185 33.44 -32.15 -40.71
C ILE A 185 32.23 -31.65 -39.91
N LEU A 186 31.46 -30.71 -40.48
CA LEU A 186 30.21 -30.19 -39.86
C LEU A 186 29.07 -31.22 -39.84
N ASN A 187 29.23 -32.37 -40.53
CA ASN A 187 28.32 -33.52 -40.42
C ASN A 187 28.71 -34.48 -39.30
N ASN A 188 29.89 -34.33 -38.70
CA ASN A 188 30.32 -35.20 -37.61
C ASN A 188 29.48 -34.93 -36.37
N PRO A 189 28.78 -35.93 -35.82
CA PRO A 189 27.91 -35.75 -34.62
C PRO A 189 28.66 -35.17 -33.44
N LEU A 190 29.95 -35.49 -33.24
CA LEU A 190 30.76 -34.97 -32.15
C LEU A 190 31.02 -33.46 -32.28
N VAL A 191 31.23 -32.98 -33.50
CA VAL A 191 31.41 -31.53 -33.77
C VAL A 191 30.11 -30.79 -33.56
N VAL A 192 28.99 -31.33 -34.03
CA VAL A 192 27.66 -30.74 -33.82
C VAL A 192 27.32 -30.69 -32.32
N LEU A 193 27.53 -31.78 -31.56
CA LEU A 193 27.34 -31.83 -30.13
C LEU A 193 28.24 -30.84 -29.38
N GLY A 194 29.51 -30.71 -29.81
CA GLY A 194 30.45 -29.73 -29.24
C GLY A 194 29.95 -28.28 -29.41
N ILE A 195 29.47 -27.95 -30.61
CA ILE A 195 28.92 -26.62 -30.89
C ILE A 195 27.64 -26.36 -30.05
N ILE A 196 26.73 -27.34 -29.98
CA ILE A 196 25.53 -27.24 -29.16
C ILE A 196 25.90 -27.04 -27.66
N ALA A 197 26.90 -27.79 -27.18
CA ALA A 197 27.36 -27.67 -25.79
C ALA A 197 27.95 -26.29 -25.50
N VAL A 198 28.74 -25.72 -26.40
CA VAL A 198 29.28 -24.36 -26.30
C VAL A 198 28.14 -23.32 -26.31
N MET A 199 27.20 -23.48 -27.23
CA MET A 199 26.02 -22.59 -27.31
C MET A 199 25.18 -22.64 -26.01
N LEU A 200 24.95 -23.82 -25.47
CA LEU A 200 24.24 -23.98 -24.20
C LEU A 200 25.02 -23.37 -23.02
N ALA A 201 26.32 -23.61 -22.94
CA ALA A 201 27.16 -23.06 -21.88
C ALA A 201 27.11 -21.51 -21.86
N VAL A 202 27.29 -20.90 -23.02
CA VAL A 202 27.24 -19.44 -23.19
C VAL A 202 25.84 -18.89 -22.85
N THR A 203 24.79 -19.59 -23.31
CA THR A 203 23.38 -19.22 -23.00
C THR A 203 23.07 -19.28 -21.51
N LEU A 204 23.73 -20.12 -20.73
CA LEU A 204 23.53 -20.21 -19.27
C LEU A 204 24.38 -19.18 -18.51
N ILE A 205 25.60 -18.89 -18.97
CA ILE A 205 26.53 -18.00 -18.23
C ILE A 205 26.01 -16.55 -18.20
N ALA A 206 25.56 -16.02 -19.34
CA ALA A 206 25.12 -14.62 -19.43
C ALA A 206 24.01 -14.27 -18.45
N PRO A 207 22.88 -15.00 -18.33
CA PRO A 207 21.83 -14.70 -17.38
C PRO A 207 22.24 -14.97 -15.92
N MET A 208 23.14 -15.93 -15.66
CA MET A 208 23.68 -16.12 -14.32
C MET A 208 24.46 -14.90 -13.83
N LEU A 209 25.24 -14.27 -14.71
CA LEU A 209 25.95 -13.03 -14.43
C LEU A 209 24.95 -11.88 -14.20
N ASN A 210 23.94 -11.77 -15.05
CA ASN A 210 22.90 -10.76 -14.92
C ASN A 210 22.08 -10.90 -13.62
N ASN A 211 21.76 -12.13 -13.21
CA ASN A 211 21.09 -12.40 -11.94
C ASN A 211 21.96 -12.02 -10.73
N LYS A 212 23.28 -12.23 -10.82
CA LYS A 212 24.20 -11.73 -9.80
C LYS A 212 24.18 -10.20 -9.72
N ALA A 213 24.19 -9.49 -10.84
CA ALA A 213 24.03 -8.04 -10.86
C ALA A 213 22.72 -7.61 -10.18
N GLY A 214 21.58 -8.21 -10.55
CA GLY A 214 20.27 -7.91 -9.94
C GLY A 214 20.18 -8.24 -8.44
N SER A 215 20.95 -9.22 -7.94
CA SER A 215 20.97 -9.59 -6.53
C SER A 215 21.54 -8.51 -5.61
N TYR A 216 22.34 -7.57 -6.14
CA TYR A 216 22.85 -6.43 -5.36
C TYR A 216 21.74 -5.56 -4.82
N TYR A 217 20.71 -5.27 -5.63
CA TYR A 217 19.56 -4.49 -5.18
C TYR A 217 18.84 -5.18 -4.02
N ALA A 218 18.53 -6.47 -4.17
CA ALA A 218 17.81 -7.22 -3.13
C ALA A 218 18.59 -7.34 -1.82
N LYS A 219 19.92 -7.43 -1.89
CA LYS A 219 20.78 -7.51 -0.69
C LYS A 219 20.86 -6.21 0.10
N HIS A 220 20.73 -5.08 -0.57
CA HIS A 220 20.86 -3.74 0.02
C HIS A 220 19.52 -2.98 0.03
N ALA A 221 18.40 -3.72 0.04
CA ALA A 221 17.07 -3.13 0.01
C ALA A 221 16.80 -2.19 1.20
N ASP A 222 17.31 -2.50 2.38
CA ASP A 222 17.14 -1.69 3.59
C ASP A 222 17.87 -0.33 3.46
N ASP A 223 19.10 -0.33 2.90
CA ASP A 223 19.86 0.90 2.65
C ASP A 223 19.16 1.78 1.59
N HIS A 224 18.60 1.14 0.55
CA HIS A 224 17.81 1.82 -0.47
C HIS A 224 16.55 2.45 0.11
N ASN A 225 15.84 1.71 0.96
CA ASN A 225 14.61 2.17 1.60
C ASN A 225 14.88 3.34 2.54
N LEU A 226 16.00 3.31 3.28
CA LEU A 226 16.42 4.44 4.11
C LEU A 226 16.74 5.67 3.25
N GLY A 227 17.53 5.49 2.17
CA GLY A 227 17.85 6.55 1.22
C GLY A 227 16.60 7.18 0.60
N ASN A 228 15.65 6.37 0.17
CA ASN A 228 14.37 6.83 -0.37
C ASN A 228 13.54 7.60 0.67
N ARG A 229 13.52 7.16 1.93
CA ARG A 229 12.83 7.87 3.04
C ARG A 229 13.42 9.24 3.27
N LEU A 230 14.74 9.32 3.37
CA LEU A 230 15.45 10.59 3.57
C LEU A 230 15.25 11.53 2.38
N PHE A 231 15.41 11.03 1.17
CA PHE A 231 15.17 11.79 -0.06
C PHE A 231 13.74 12.31 -0.14
N SER A 232 12.75 11.45 0.10
CA SER A 232 11.34 11.86 0.06
C SER A 232 11.03 12.88 1.16
N PHE A 233 11.44 12.65 2.40
CA PHE A 233 11.17 13.57 3.50
C PHE A 233 11.81 14.94 3.26
N PHE A 234 13.10 15.01 3.01
CA PHE A 234 13.80 16.29 2.84
C PHE A 234 13.53 16.94 1.49
N GLY A 235 13.29 16.17 0.44
CA GLY A 235 12.93 16.69 -0.89
C GLY A 235 11.52 17.31 -0.93
N TRP A 236 10.59 16.79 -0.15
CA TRP A 236 9.20 17.28 -0.10
C TRP A 236 8.94 18.27 1.04
N LEU A 237 9.85 18.44 1.97
CA LEU A 237 9.67 19.29 3.15
C LEU A 237 9.22 20.72 2.79
N GLY A 238 9.77 21.28 1.71
CA GLY A 238 9.42 22.61 1.21
C GLY A 238 8.00 22.73 0.63
N TYR A 239 7.37 21.62 0.27
CA TYR A 239 6.01 21.56 -0.28
C TYR A 239 4.94 21.35 0.80
N ILE A 240 5.32 20.98 2.02
CA ILE A 240 4.39 20.75 3.12
C ILE A 240 4.03 22.10 3.76
N SER A 241 2.85 22.64 3.43
CA SER A 241 2.40 23.96 3.88
C SER A 241 2.35 24.08 5.40
N SER A 242 1.95 23.00 6.11
CA SER A 242 1.89 22.98 7.57
C SER A 242 3.25 23.12 8.26
N LEU A 243 4.36 22.79 7.59
CA LEU A 243 5.72 22.94 8.12
C LEU A 243 6.40 24.25 7.63
N ALA A 244 5.78 24.96 6.68
CA ALA A 244 6.41 26.07 5.99
C ALA A 244 6.84 27.20 6.94
N THR A 245 6.07 27.47 7.98
CA THR A 245 6.37 28.50 8.98
C THR A 245 7.60 28.14 9.79
N ASP A 246 7.63 26.95 10.38
CA ASP A 246 8.74 26.50 11.23
C ASP A 246 10.04 26.33 10.44
N VAL A 247 9.95 25.77 9.23
CA VAL A 247 11.11 25.65 8.32
C VAL A 247 11.75 27.01 8.06
N ARG A 248 10.95 28.08 7.87
CA ARG A 248 11.45 29.43 7.63
C ARG A 248 11.95 30.12 8.88
N MET A 249 11.18 30.06 9.96
CA MET A 249 11.53 30.73 11.22
C MET A 249 12.81 30.17 11.83
N TYR A 250 12.99 28.85 11.81
CA TYR A 250 14.15 28.19 12.40
C TYR A 250 15.25 27.83 11.41
N ARG A 251 15.15 28.30 10.14
CA ARG A 251 16.13 28.04 9.08
C ARG A 251 16.46 26.55 8.91
N GLN A 252 15.42 25.72 8.98
CA GLN A 252 15.53 24.27 8.80
C GLN A 252 15.85 23.87 7.34
N ASP A 253 15.74 24.81 6.38
CA ASP A 253 16.25 24.69 5.02
C ASP A 253 17.72 24.23 4.96
N LYS A 254 18.55 24.68 5.90
CA LYS A 254 19.95 24.27 5.99
C LYS A 254 20.15 22.79 6.34
N ILE A 255 19.21 22.22 7.09
CA ILE A 255 19.21 20.79 7.40
C ILE A 255 18.89 20.00 6.14
N CYS A 256 17.87 20.43 5.39
CA CYS A 256 17.50 19.83 4.11
C CYS A 256 18.66 19.87 3.11
N ASP A 257 19.32 21.03 2.98
CA ASP A 257 20.50 21.21 2.13
C ASP A 257 21.63 20.25 2.50
N ARG A 258 21.87 20.05 3.79
CA ARG A 258 22.90 19.12 4.27
C ARG A 258 22.60 17.68 3.85
N TYR A 259 21.36 17.22 4.00
CA TYR A 259 20.97 15.86 3.62
C TYR A 259 20.91 15.67 2.11
N ASN A 260 20.51 16.68 1.35
CA ASN A 260 20.48 16.64 -0.11
C ASN A 260 21.87 16.72 -0.77
N ARG A 261 22.84 17.35 -0.11
CA ARG A 261 24.21 17.53 -0.64
C ARG A 261 25.24 16.57 -0.05
N ASN A 262 24.85 15.67 0.84
CA ASN A 262 25.79 14.78 1.51
C ASN A 262 26.39 13.79 0.49
N LYS A 263 27.74 13.63 0.51
CA LYS A 263 28.47 12.69 -0.36
C LYS A 263 28.11 11.21 -0.12
N GLU A 264 27.49 10.92 1.00
CA GLU A 264 26.93 9.61 1.36
C GLU A 264 25.50 9.43 0.83
N ASP A 265 25.06 10.37 -0.01
CA ASP A 265 23.74 10.34 -0.61
C ASP A 265 23.57 9.06 -1.44
N THR A 266 22.41 8.43 -1.32
CA THR A 266 22.08 7.19 -2.02
C THR A 266 22.13 7.39 -3.53
N PHE A 267 21.72 8.56 -4.03
CA PHE A 267 21.49 8.85 -5.46
C PHE A 267 22.55 9.73 -6.13
N GLY A 268 23.49 10.29 -5.36
CA GLY A 268 24.54 11.15 -5.90
C GLY A 268 25.55 10.40 -6.78
N SER A 269 26.36 11.14 -7.54
CA SER A 269 27.42 10.58 -8.41
C SER A 269 28.47 9.74 -7.67
N ASN A 270 28.61 9.96 -6.38
CA ASN A 270 29.47 9.17 -5.47
C ASN A 270 28.63 8.37 -4.45
N GLY A 271 27.31 8.30 -4.63
CA GLY A 271 26.41 7.62 -3.73
C GLY A 271 26.42 6.10 -3.88
N LEU A 272 25.55 5.45 -3.09
CA LEU A 272 25.46 3.99 -3.01
C LEU A 272 25.20 3.35 -4.37
N PHE A 273 24.27 3.90 -5.16
CA PHE A 273 23.95 3.39 -6.49
C PHE A 273 25.11 3.53 -7.48
N ALA A 274 25.80 4.66 -7.45
CA ALA A 274 26.99 4.88 -8.28
C ALA A 274 28.08 3.88 -7.94
N HIS A 275 28.30 3.63 -6.66
CA HIS A 275 29.28 2.63 -6.19
C HIS A 275 28.92 1.22 -6.69
N TYR A 276 27.65 0.83 -6.68
CA TYR A 276 27.24 -0.46 -7.24
C TYR A 276 27.36 -0.50 -8.76
N ALA A 277 26.98 0.57 -9.46
CA ALA A 277 27.05 0.66 -10.91
C ALA A 277 28.50 0.56 -11.43
N TRP A 278 29.45 1.22 -10.78
CA TRP A 278 30.88 1.13 -11.12
C TRP A 278 31.56 -0.12 -10.55
N GLY A 279 30.97 -0.75 -9.54
CA GLY A 279 31.47 -1.95 -8.88
C GLY A 279 30.98 -3.25 -9.47
N GLY A 280 30.67 -4.20 -8.57
CA GLY A 280 30.32 -5.57 -8.94
C GLY A 280 29.08 -5.69 -9.83
N MET A 281 28.05 -4.87 -9.61
CA MET A 281 26.82 -4.91 -10.39
C MET A 281 27.10 -4.56 -11.87
N GLY A 282 27.81 -3.44 -12.12
CA GLY A 282 28.16 -3.04 -13.48
C GLY A 282 29.12 -4.01 -14.16
N LEU A 283 30.10 -4.53 -13.44
CA LEU A 283 31.04 -5.52 -13.97
C LEU A 283 30.33 -6.80 -14.40
N TYR A 284 29.41 -7.34 -13.59
CA TYR A 284 28.62 -8.51 -13.97
C TYR A 284 27.70 -8.22 -15.16
N GLY A 285 27.12 -7.02 -15.23
CA GLY A 285 26.32 -6.60 -16.38
C GLY A 285 27.13 -6.53 -17.67
N ALA A 286 28.32 -5.90 -17.64
CA ALA A 286 29.23 -5.81 -18.76
C ALA A 286 29.73 -7.21 -19.23
N ALA A 287 30.06 -8.07 -18.28
CA ALA A 287 30.45 -9.45 -18.58
C ALA A 287 29.32 -10.24 -19.24
N SER A 288 28.09 -10.10 -18.78
CA SER A 288 26.90 -10.70 -19.38
C SER A 288 26.70 -10.25 -20.84
N ALA A 289 26.84 -8.94 -21.10
CA ALA A 289 26.73 -8.38 -22.44
C ALA A 289 27.83 -8.92 -23.37
N ALA A 290 29.07 -8.97 -22.91
CA ALA A 290 30.21 -9.51 -23.70
C ALA A 290 29.99 -10.99 -24.08
N VAL A 291 29.54 -11.81 -23.14
CA VAL A 291 29.22 -13.22 -23.38
C VAL A 291 28.10 -13.36 -24.43
N SER A 292 27.09 -12.50 -24.42
CA SER A 292 25.99 -12.52 -25.41
C SER A 292 26.47 -12.18 -26.84
N VAL A 293 27.44 -11.26 -26.99
CA VAL A 293 28.05 -10.92 -28.29
C VAL A 293 28.85 -12.09 -28.81
N ILE A 294 29.65 -12.74 -27.97
CA ILE A 294 30.42 -13.95 -28.34
C ILE A 294 29.49 -15.05 -28.85
N PHE A 295 28.37 -15.28 -28.15
CA PHE A 295 27.36 -16.25 -28.60
C PHE A 295 26.87 -15.97 -30.02
N THR A 296 26.49 -14.71 -30.29
CA THR A 296 26.02 -14.29 -31.61
C THR A 296 27.07 -14.59 -32.70
N GLY A 297 28.34 -14.30 -32.44
CA GLY A 297 29.47 -14.61 -33.37
C GLY A 297 29.59 -16.11 -33.65
N ILE A 298 29.49 -16.96 -32.64
CA ILE A 298 29.53 -18.43 -32.79
C ILE A 298 28.38 -18.93 -33.66
N VAL A 299 27.15 -18.45 -33.42
CA VAL A 299 25.95 -18.83 -34.19
C VAL A 299 26.10 -18.45 -35.64
N TYR A 300 26.49 -17.20 -35.96
CA TYR A 300 26.69 -16.75 -37.32
C TYR A 300 27.75 -17.59 -38.04
N THR A 301 28.89 -17.81 -37.39
CA THR A 301 29.99 -18.61 -37.98
C THR A 301 29.51 -20.01 -38.31
N PHE A 302 28.84 -20.71 -37.41
CA PHE A 302 28.35 -22.06 -37.62
C PHE A 302 27.33 -22.15 -38.76
N VAL A 303 26.32 -21.29 -38.76
CA VAL A 303 25.25 -21.29 -39.77
C VAL A 303 25.78 -20.90 -41.15
N CYS A 304 26.61 -19.85 -41.21
CA CYS A 304 27.20 -19.42 -42.50
C CYS A 304 28.15 -20.45 -43.10
N LEU A 305 28.98 -21.14 -42.30
CA LEU A 305 29.85 -22.22 -42.80
C LEU A 305 29.03 -23.39 -43.35
N LYS A 306 27.92 -23.77 -42.73
CA LYS A 306 27.03 -24.82 -43.23
C LYS A 306 26.32 -24.41 -44.53
N ALA A 307 25.91 -23.16 -44.65
CA ALA A 307 25.31 -22.62 -45.87
C ALA A 307 26.33 -22.54 -47.02
N LEU A 308 27.56 -22.05 -46.75
CA LEU A 308 28.66 -22.00 -47.71
C LEU A 308 29.00 -23.40 -48.25
N ALA A 309 28.87 -24.42 -47.41
CA ALA A 309 29.03 -25.80 -47.77
C ALA A 309 27.84 -26.39 -48.58
N GLY A 310 26.80 -25.63 -48.86
CA GLY A 310 25.65 -26.03 -49.67
C GLY A 310 24.60 -26.88 -48.95
N ALA A 311 24.56 -26.86 -47.62
CA ALA A 311 23.57 -27.63 -46.83
C ALA A 311 22.15 -27.09 -46.95
N PHE A 312 21.99 -25.78 -47.19
CA PHE A 312 20.69 -25.08 -47.31
C PHE A 312 20.85 -23.71 -47.96
N GLY A 313 19.75 -23.09 -48.40
CA GLY A 313 19.72 -21.79 -49.08
C GLY A 313 19.99 -20.58 -48.17
N LEU A 314 20.12 -19.40 -48.77
CA LEU A 314 20.44 -18.15 -48.08
C LEU A 314 19.30 -17.66 -47.19
N GLY A 315 18.04 -17.91 -47.58
CA GLY A 315 16.87 -17.62 -46.76
C GLY A 315 16.87 -18.41 -45.44
N SER A 316 17.28 -19.68 -45.54
CA SER A 316 17.42 -20.54 -44.35
C SER A 316 18.51 -20.06 -43.38
N VAL A 317 19.56 -19.34 -43.85
CA VAL A 317 20.57 -18.71 -42.99
C VAL A 317 19.91 -17.69 -42.08
N THR A 318 19.10 -16.81 -42.65
CA THR A 318 18.39 -15.77 -41.87
C THR A 318 17.42 -16.38 -40.88
N GLN A 319 16.69 -17.44 -41.27
CA GLN A 319 15.79 -18.19 -40.41
C GLN A 319 16.51 -18.79 -39.19
N TYR A 320 17.61 -19.55 -39.45
CA TYR A 320 18.31 -20.25 -38.37
C TYR A 320 19.02 -19.31 -37.43
N VAL A 321 19.67 -18.25 -37.93
CA VAL A 321 20.30 -17.25 -37.08
C VAL A 321 19.26 -16.56 -36.20
N ALA A 322 18.15 -16.12 -36.78
CA ALA A 322 17.07 -15.47 -36.02
C ALA A 322 16.45 -16.42 -34.99
N ALA A 323 16.17 -17.67 -35.37
CA ALA A 323 15.55 -18.66 -34.49
C ALA A 323 16.48 -19.07 -33.35
N ILE A 324 17.76 -19.30 -33.56
CA ILE A 324 18.73 -19.64 -32.50
C ILE A 324 18.92 -18.46 -31.54
N THR A 325 19.00 -17.23 -32.07
CA THR A 325 19.10 -16.03 -31.25
C THR A 325 17.86 -15.89 -30.35
N LYS A 326 16.66 -16.19 -30.88
CA LYS A 326 15.42 -16.23 -30.09
C LYS A 326 15.44 -17.32 -29.03
N VAL A 327 15.91 -18.55 -29.32
CA VAL A 327 16.06 -19.62 -28.33
C VAL A 327 17.02 -19.20 -27.22
N SER A 328 18.17 -18.64 -27.54
CA SER A 328 19.14 -18.15 -26.57
C SER A 328 18.56 -17.02 -25.71
N GLY A 329 17.88 -16.06 -26.34
CA GLY A 329 17.18 -15.00 -25.64
C GLY A 329 16.09 -15.54 -24.69
N GLY A 330 15.29 -16.51 -25.17
CA GLY A 330 14.26 -17.17 -24.34
C GLY A 330 14.86 -17.93 -23.16
N MET A 331 15.98 -18.66 -23.34
CA MET A 331 16.69 -19.31 -22.23
C MET A 331 17.22 -18.28 -21.21
N SER A 332 17.81 -17.20 -21.73
CA SER A 332 18.28 -16.09 -20.86
C SER A 332 17.16 -15.47 -20.05
N SER A 333 16.03 -15.18 -20.68
CA SER A 333 14.85 -14.63 -20.01
C SER A 333 14.26 -15.61 -19.01
N LEU A 334 14.26 -16.93 -19.30
CA LEU A 334 13.79 -17.95 -18.36
C LEU A 334 14.61 -17.95 -17.07
N ILE A 335 15.94 -17.94 -17.20
CA ILE A 335 16.85 -17.94 -16.04
C ILE A 335 16.76 -16.61 -15.29
N SER A 336 16.69 -15.48 -16.00
CA SER A 336 16.52 -14.16 -15.41
C SER A 336 15.17 -14.01 -14.70
N GLY A 337 14.09 -14.52 -15.30
CA GLY A 337 12.76 -14.53 -14.70
C GLY A 337 12.69 -15.35 -13.41
N ILE A 338 13.35 -16.53 -13.37
CA ILE A 338 13.51 -17.31 -12.14
C ILE A 338 14.29 -16.51 -11.09
N GLY A 339 15.38 -15.86 -11.49
CA GLY A 339 16.18 -15.01 -10.60
C GLY A 339 15.38 -13.83 -10.05
N LEU A 340 14.60 -13.18 -10.90
CA LEU A 340 13.71 -12.08 -10.52
C LEU A 340 12.63 -12.56 -9.54
N MET A 341 12.02 -13.71 -9.79
CA MET A 341 11.05 -14.34 -8.89
C MET A 341 11.66 -14.61 -7.49
N CYS A 342 12.89 -15.14 -7.45
CA CYS A 342 13.60 -15.35 -6.19
C CYS A 342 13.91 -14.04 -5.46
N ASN A 343 14.38 -13.02 -6.19
CA ASN A 343 14.70 -11.71 -5.65
C ASN A 343 13.45 -10.95 -5.15
N ASN A 344 12.29 -11.18 -5.77
CA ASN A 344 11.02 -10.56 -5.38
C ASN A 344 10.37 -11.22 -4.15
N THR A 345 10.76 -12.46 -3.83
CA THR A 345 10.12 -13.26 -2.76
C THR A 345 10.15 -12.61 -1.38
N PRO A 346 11.24 -12.01 -0.88
CA PRO A 346 11.26 -11.37 0.44
C PRO A 346 10.22 -10.24 0.55
N PHE A 347 10.01 -9.49 -0.52
CA PHE A 347 9.04 -8.39 -0.57
C PHE A 347 7.60 -8.89 -0.56
N ILE A 348 7.34 -10.03 -1.22
CA ILE A 348 6.05 -10.72 -1.18
C ILE A 348 5.77 -11.26 0.23
N GLU A 349 6.77 -11.90 0.84
CA GLU A 349 6.65 -12.47 2.19
C GLU A 349 6.35 -11.38 3.23
N LEU A 350 7.01 -10.23 3.15
CA LEU A 350 6.70 -9.08 4.01
C LEU A 350 5.25 -8.61 3.84
N THR A 351 4.76 -8.56 2.59
CA THR A 351 3.36 -8.20 2.31
C THR A 351 2.40 -9.24 2.91
N PHE A 352 2.71 -10.53 2.81
CA PHE A 352 1.88 -11.56 3.45
C PHE A 352 1.98 -11.56 4.97
N GLU A 353 3.14 -11.25 5.55
CA GLU A 353 3.29 -11.06 6.99
C GLU A 353 2.27 -10.03 7.51
N TYR A 354 2.12 -8.92 6.77
CA TYR A 354 1.11 -7.92 7.06
C TYR A 354 -0.34 -8.43 6.82
N LEU A 355 -0.61 -9.05 5.66
CA LEU A 355 -1.95 -9.52 5.32
C LEU A 355 -2.45 -10.64 6.24
N ASP A 356 -1.54 -11.41 6.82
CA ASP A 356 -1.82 -12.53 7.72
C ASP A 356 -1.97 -12.10 9.19
N ILE A 357 -1.80 -10.80 9.53
CA ILE A 357 -2.06 -10.30 10.88
C ILE A 357 -3.52 -10.63 11.26
N PRO A 358 -3.75 -11.39 12.34
CA PRO A 358 -5.09 -11.80 12.73
C PRO A 358 -5.87 -10.62 13.33
N ASN A 359 -7.17 -10.61 13.08
CA ASN A 359 -8.11 -9.76 13.78
C ASN A 359 -8.67 -10.50 14.98
N ASN A 360 -8.20 -10.15 16.18
CA ASN A 360 -8.57 -10.83 17.41
C ASN A 360 -9.81 -10.23 18.07
N MET A 361 -10.17 -8.99 17.73
CA MET A 361 -11.28 -8.26 18.36
C MET A 361 -12.67 -8.63 17.81
N TYR A 362 -12.74 -9.30 16.65
CA TYR A 362 -14.00 -9.66 15.97
C TYR A 362 -14.65 -10.96 16.48
N GLN A 363 -14.39 -11.39 17.70
CA GLN A 363 -14.83 -12.72 18.18
C GLN A 363 -16.25 -12.74 18.76
N GLY A 364 -16.85 -11.58 19.03
CA GLY A 364 -18.20 -11.48 19.59
C GLY A 364 -19.29 -11.71 18.54
N SER A 365 -20.35 -12.42 18.93
CA SER A 365 -21.50 -12.74 18.06
C SER A 365 -22.84 -12.23 18.60
N LEU A 366 -22.89 -11.72 19.83
CA LEU A 366 -24.11 -11.17 20.37
C LEU A 366 -24.47 -9.86 19.71
N THR A 367 -25.71 -9.73 19.30
CA THR A 367 -26.26 -8.46 18.80
C THR A 367 -26.44 -7.48 19.96
N VAL A 368 -26.14 -6.20 19.70
CA VAL A 368 -26.50 -5.16 20.68
C VAL A 368 -27.98 -4.88 20.55
N GLU A 369 -28.73 -5.07 21.63
CA GLU A 369 -30.14 -4.81 21.66
C GLU A 369 -30.42 -3.32 21.37
N LYS A 370 -31.11 -3.01 20.27
CA LYS A 370 -31.53 -1.63 19.94
C LYS A 370 -32.73 -1.26 20.82
N ARG A 371 -32.43 -0.79 22.02
CA ARG A 371 -33.45 -0.36 22.97
C ARG A 371 -34.02 1.00 22.56
N ARG A 372 -35.33 1.08 22.44
CA ARG A 372 -36.03 2.35 22.17
C ARG A 372 -35.98 3.30 23.38
N ASP A 373 -35.90 2.74 24.58
CA ASP A 373 -35.73 3.48 25.85
C ASP A 373 -34.29 3.95 26.07
N ARG A 374 -33.33 3.49 25.22
CA ARG A 374 -31.91 3.76 25.33
C ARG A 374 -31.34 3.46 26.73
N ASP A 375 -31.97 2.61 27.53
CA ASP A 375 -31.55 2.27 28.90
C ASP A 375 -30.37 1.29 28.86
N TYR A 376 -29.17 1.83 28.73
CA TYR A 376 -27.91 1.08 28.79
C TYR A 376 -27.18 1.40 30.10
N GLU A 377 -26.49 0.40 30.62
CA GLU A 377 -25.62 0.55 31.80
C GLU A 377 -24.22 0.05 31.42
N VAL A 378 -23.22 0.88 31.66
CA VAL A 378 -21.80 0.52 31.47
C VAL A 378 -21.15 0.36 32.84
N GLU A 379 -20.38 -0.72 33.01
CA GLU A 379 -19.66 -1.00 34.24
C GLU A 379 -18.22 -1.42 33.94
N PHE A 380 -17.25 -0.73 34.52
CA PHE A 380 -15.85 -1.10 34.57
C PHE A 380 -15.59 -1.85 35.86
N ARG A 381 -15.11 -3.10 35.82
CA ARG A 381 -14.78 -3.94 36.97
C ARG A 381 -13.30 -4.23 37.03
N ASN A 382 -12.60 -3.59 37.94
CA ASN A 382 -11.17 -3.72 38.20
C ASN A 382 -10.33 -3.67 36.91
N VAL A 383 -10.64 -2.69 36.06
CA VAL A 383 -10.03 -2.57 34.72
C VAL A 383 -8.64 -1.97 34.82
N SER A 384 -7.63 -2.71 34.36
CA SER A 384 -6.27 -2.24 34.18
C SER A 384 -5.85 -2.40 32.72
N PHE A 385 -5.04 -1.46 32.21
CA PHE A 385 -4.63 -1.47 30.82
C PHE A 385 -3.20 -0.95 30.62
N LYS A 386 -2.46 -1.66 29.77
CA LYS A 386 -1.16 -1.25 29.23
C LYS A 386 -1.26 -1.16 27.71
N TYR A 387 -0.67 -0.11 27.14
CA TYR A 387 -0.50 -0.04 25.68
C TYR A 387 0.48 -1.12 25.20
N PRO A 388 0.31 -1.65 23.97
CA PRO A 388 1.25 -2.59 23.38
C PRO A 388 2.69 -2.06 23.43
N GLY A 389 3.62 -2.91 23.86
CA GLY A 389 5.03 -2.52 24.01
C GLY A 389 5.38 -1.67 25.25
N SER A 390 4.39 -1.26 26.06
CA SER A 390 4.62 -0.51 27.31
C SER A 390 4.61 -1.43 28.53
N GLU A 391 5.54 -1.21 29.45
CA GLU A 391 5.53 -1.87 30.76
C GLU A 391 4.64 -1.14 31.78
N ASN A 392 4.34 0.13 31.55
CA ASN A 392 3.60 0.97 32.47
C ASN A 392 2.08 0.86 32.22
N TYR A 393 1.32 0.78 33.31
CA TYR A 393 -0.13 0.85 33.26
C TYR A 393 -0.61 2.26 32.94
N ALA A 394 -1.44 2.40 31.91
CA ALA A 394 -2.16 3.63 31.60
C ALA A 394 -3.47 3.75 32.41
N LEU A 395 -4.09 2.60 32.75
CA LEU A 395 -5.17 2.52 33.74
C LEU A 395 -4.87 1.43 34.76
N ARG A 396 -5.33 1.64 36.01
CA ARG A 396 -5.04 0.77 37.16
C ARG A 396 -6.30 0.54 37.99
N GLY A 397 -6.85 -0.66 37.95
CA GLY A 397 -7.94 -1.10 38.82
C GLY A 397 -9.18 -0.18 38.78
N VAL A 398 -9.51 0.35 37.60
CA VAL A 398 -10.66 1.28 37.45
C VAL A 398 -11.94 0.52 37.72
N ASN A 399 -12.71 1.05 38.71
CA ASN A 399 -14.04 0.60 39.02
C ASN A 399 -15.00 1.78 38.89
N MET A 400 -15.91 1.70 37.93
CA MET A 400 -16.88 2.76 37.66
C MET A 400 -18.13 2.19 37.01
N LYS A 401 -19.29 2.76 37.40
CA LYS A 401 -20.57 2.35 36.85
C LYS A 401 -21.41 3.59 36.55
N PHE A 402 -21.95 3.65 35.33
CA PHE A 402 -22.82 4.77 34.92
C PHE A 402 -23.93 4.28 33.99
N LYS A 403 -25.07 4.98 34.04
CA LYS A 403 -26.26 4.69 33.23
C LYS A 403 -26.43 5.71 32.13
N VAL A 404 -27.08 5.28 31.04
CA VAL A 404 -27.49 6.14 29.92
C VAL A 404 -28.53 7.19 30.41
N GLY A 405 -28.49 8.35 29.76
CA GLY A 405 -29.34 9.49 30.12
C GLY A 405 -28.71 10.44 31.12
N LYS A 406 -27.44 10.19 31.55
CA LYS A 406 -26.69 11.09 32.44
C LYS A 406 -25.51 11.73 31.69
N ARG A 407 -25.17 12.93 32.13
CA ARG A 407 -23.97 13.66 31.69
C ARG A 407 -22.83 13.36 32.64
N LEU A 408 -21.82 12.64 32.15
CA LEU A 408 -20.62 12.28 32.91
C LEU A 408 -19.46 13.17 32.49
N ALA A 409 -18.88 13.93 33.45
CA ALA A 409 -17.59 14.57 33.20
C ALA A 409 -16.44 13.68 33.65
N VAL A 410 -15.42 13.54 32.81
CA VAL A 410 -14.16 12.85 33.12
C VAL A 410 -13.07 13.90 33.21
N VAL A 411 -12.53 14.10 34.40
CA VAL A 411 -11.56 15.18 34.69
C VAL A 411 -10.26 14.62 35.26
N GLY A 412 -9.19 15.38 35.17
CA GLY A 412 -7.87 15.02 35.70
C GLY A 412 -6.73 15.66 34.91
N MET A 413 -5.53 15.58 35.44
CA MET A 413 -4.33 16.13 34.79
C MET A 413 -4.01 15.40 33.44
N ASN A 414 -3.14 16.00 32.64
CA ASN A 414 -2.63 15.34 31.44
C ASN A 414 -1.92 14.03 31.81
N GLY A 415 -2.15 12.97 31.03
CA GLY A 415 -1.59 11.65 31.33
C GLY A 415 -2.29 10.87 32.43
N SER A 416 -3.40 11.35 33.00
CA SER A 416 -4.13 10.64 34.05
C SER A 416 -4.96 9.44 33.58
N GLY A 417 -5.04 9.17 32.25
CA GLY A 417 -5.71 8.01 31.69
C GLY A 417 -7.09 8.29 31.05
N LYS A 418 -7.54 9.55 30.95
CA LYS A 418 -8.87 9.93 30.43
C LYS A 418 -9.13 9.44 29.00
N THR A 419 -8.24 9.75 28.06
CA THR A 419 -8.37 9.30 26.65
C THR A 419 -8.25 7.79 26.54
N THR A 420 -7.42 7.15 27.39
CA THR A 420 -7.32 5.69 27.46
C THR A 420 -8.63 5.04 27.92
N PHE A 421 -9.31 5.65 28.91
CA PHE A 421 -10.64 5.22 29.34
C PHE A 421 -11.65 5.22 28.18
N ILE A 422 -11.69 6.30 27.36
CA ILE A 422 -12.56 6.36 26.19
C ILE A 422 -12.19 5.32 25.13
N LYS A 423 -10.90 5.15 24.84
CA LYS A 423 -10.44 4.14 23.90
C LYS A 423 -10.87 2.73 24.30
N LEU A 424 -10.84 2.39 25.58
CA LEU A 424 -11.35 1.13 26.12
C LEU A 424 -12.88 1.06 26.10
N LEU A 425 -13.57 2.12 26.47
CA LEU A 425 -15.02 2.20 26.39
C LEU A 425 -15.54 1.96 24.97
N CYS A 426 -14.89 2.57 23.97
CA CYS A 426 -15.22 2.36 22.56
C CYS A 426 -14.67 1.04 22.01
N ARG A 427 -14.01 0.22 22.83
CA ARG A 427 -13.39 -1.03 22.44
C ARG A 427 -12.41 -0.90 21.27
N LEU A 428 -11.64 0.22 21.22
CA LEU A 428 -10.46 0.32 20.34
C LEU A 428 -9.32 -0.57 20.86
N TYR A 429 -9.35 -0.88 22.16
CA TYR A 429 -8.50 -1.85 22.86
C TYR A 429 -9.35 -2.69 23.80
N ASP A 430 -8.97 -3.91 24.04
CA ASP A 430 -9.49 -4.71 25.14
C ASP A 430 -8.64 -4.50 26.42
N PRO A 431 -9.23 -4.54 27.63
CA PRO A 431 -8.48 -4.35 28.87
C PRO A 431 -7.43 -5.47 29.06
N THR A 432 -6.29 -5.11 29.69
CA THR A 432 -5.26 -6.10 30.07
C THR A 432 -5.74 -6.97 31.22
N GLU A 433 -6.44 -6.37 32.18
CA GLU A 433 -7.01 -7.05 33.35
C GLU A 433 -8.40 -6.46 33.62
N GLY A 434 -9.27 -7.27 34.22
CA GLY A 434 -10.66 -6.88 34.49
C GLY A 434 -11.58 -7.04 33.30
N GLU A 435 -12.76 -6.48 33.42
CA GLU A 435 -13.81 -6.56 32.39
C GLU A 435 -14.62 -5.27 32.28
N ILE A 436 -15.09 -4.98 31.08
CA ILE A 436 -16.03 -3.88 30.80
C ILE A 436 -17.34 -4.53 30.39
N LEU A 437 -18.42 -4.13 31.06
CA LEU A 437 -19.74 -4.70 30.85
C LEU A 437 -20.68 -3.66 30.25
N LEU A 438 -21.50 -4.08 29.29
CA LEU A 438 -22.67 -3.37 28.81
C LEU A 438 -23.91 -4.19 29.24
N ASN A 439 -24.77 -3.62 30.05
CA ASN A 439 -25.95 -4.29 30.63
C ASN A 439 -25.59 -5.64 31.30
N GLY A 440 -24.47 -5.68 32.04
CA GLY A 440 -23.99 -6.86 32.73
C GLY A 440 -23.32 -7.93 31.86
N ILE A 441 -23.17 -7.70 30.56
CA ILE A 441 -22.52 -8.61 29.62
C ILE A 441 -21.20 -7.99 29.16
N ASP A 442 -20.12 -8.79 29.20
CA ASP A 442 -18.80 -8.40 28.73
C ASP A 442 -18.85 -7.91 27.26
N ILE A 443 -18.31 -6.71 27.01
CA ILE A 443 -18.33 -6.08 25.69
C ILE A 443 -17.64 -6.92 24.62
N ARG A 444 -16.71 -7.81 24.98
CA ARG A 444 -16.02 -8.73 24.07
C ARG A 444 -16.94 -9.79 23.45
N LYS A 445 -18.13 -10.03 24.05
CA LYS A 445 -19.12 -10.98 23.54
C LYS A 445 -20.02 -10.41 22.45
N TYR A 446 -20.12 -9.09 22.36
CA TYR A 446 -20.93 -8.42 21.35
C TYR A 446 -20.25 -8.40 19.97
N SER A 447 -21.05 -8.36 18.92
CA SER A 447 -20.59 -8.02 17.57
C SER A 447 -19.85 -6.67 17.61
N TYR A 448 -18.59 -6.67 17.19
CA TYR A 448 -17.71 -5.50 17.27
C TYR A 448 -18.31 -4.27 16.58
N ARG A 449 -18.85 -4.46 15.37
CA ARG A 449 -19.45 -3.36 14.59
C ARG A 449 -20.69 -2.79 15.28
N GLU A 450 -21.59 -3.65 15.75
CA GLU A 450 -22.80 -3.21 16.44
C GLU A 450 -22.50 -2.51 17.75
N TYR A 451 -21.45 -2.96 18.46
CA TYR A 451 -20.98 -2.30 19.67
C TYR A 451 -20.41 -0.91 19.36
N MET A 452 -19.65 -0.75 18.29
CA MET A 452 -19.12 0.56 17.84
C MET A 452 -20.23 1.51 17.39
N ASP A 453 -21.34 0.98 16.90
CA ASP A 453 -22.48 1.78 16.42
C ASP A 453 -23.22 2.51 17.53
N ILE A 454 -23.12 2.05 18.79
CA ILE A 454 -23.77 2.76 19.93
C ILE A 454 -23.00 4.00 20.41
N PHE A 455 -21.83 4.30 19.85
CA PHE A 455 -21.02 5.46 20.22
C PHE A 455 -20.90 6.47 19.07
N SER A 456 -21.10 7.75 19.39
CA SER A 456 -20.69 8.90 18.57
C SER A 456 -19.54 9.59 19.31
N VAL A 457 -18.35 9.64 18.69
CA VAL A 457 -17.14 10.11 19.38
C VAL A 457 -16.48 11.25 18.59
N VAL A 458 -16.17 12.33 19.31
CA VAL A 458 -15.26 13.38 18.83
C VAL A 458 -13.97 13.26 19.65
N PHE A 459 -12.92 12.70 19.05
CA PHE A 459 -11.60 12.64 19.67
C PHE A 459 -10.89 13.99 19.57
N GLN A 460 -9.91 14.24 20.44
CA GLN A 460 -9.11 15.45 20.45
C GLN A 460 -8.35 15.67 19.14
N ASP A 461 -7.86 14.60 18.52
CA ASP A 461 -7.07 14.57 17.29
C ASP A 461 -7.91 14.23 16.04
N PHE A 462 -9.22 14.50 16.07
CA PHE A 462 -10.10 14.25 14.95
C PHE A 462 -9.56 14.83 13.63
N LYS A 463 -9.91 14.20 12.51
CA LYS A 463 -9.54 14.68 11.17
C LYS A 463 -10.78 14.85 10.29
N LEU A 464 -10.77 15.93 9.52
CA LEU A 464 -11.66 16.10 8.37
C LEU A 464 -10.90 15.71 7.11
N LEU A 465 -11.62 15.14 6.19
CA LEU A 465 -11.08 14.72 4.90
C LEU A 465 -11.31 15.82 3.85
N SER A 466 -10.46 15.87 2.82
CA SER A 466 -10.64 16.75 1.66
C SER A 466 -11.78 16.25 0.77
N LEU A 467 -12.97 16.14 1.38
CA LEU A 467 -14.24 15.72 0.79
C LEU A 467 -15.26 16.85 0.96
N LYS A 468 -16.48 16.64 0.44
CA LYS A 468 -17.58 17.58 0.67
C LYS A 468 -17.93 17.70 2.16
N LEU A 469 -18.39 18.88 2.57
CA LEU A 469 -18.82 19.13 3.94
C LEU A 469 -19.86 18.11 4.40
N GLY A 470 -20.88 17.84 3.56
CA GLY A 470 -21.91 16.86 3.88
C GLY A 470 -21.38 15.43 4.02
N GLU A 471 -20.42 15.03 3.20
CA GLU A 471 -19.75 13.72 3.28
C GLU A 471 -18.92 13.61 4.57
N ASN A 472 -18.26 14.70 4.99
CA ASN A 472 -17.52 14.77 6.26
C ASN A 472 -18.44 14.61 7.47
N VAL A 473 -19.65 15.21 7.44
CA VAL A 473 -20.63 15.09 8.52
C VAL A 473 -21.27 13.69 8.52
N ALA A 474 -21.71 13.22 7.36
CA ALA A 474 -22.44 11.96 7.27
C ALA A 474 -21.56 10.70 7.33
N GLY A 475 -20.26 10.82 7.01
CA GLY A 475 -19.34 9.69 6.89
C GLY A 475 -19.65 8.77 5.71
N ARG A 476 -20.44 9.22 4.72
CA ARG A 476 -20.85 8.47 3.54
C ARG A 476 -21.21 9.39 2.37
N ILE A 477 -21.17 8.85 1.16
CA ILE A 477 -21.45 9.60 -0.09
C ILE A 477 -22.94 9.95 -0.19
N ASP A 478 -23.80 8.97 0.08
CA ASP A 478 -25.26 9.16 0.05
C ASP A 478 -25.75 9.60 1.42
N TYR A 479 -26.19 10.85 1.56
CA TYR A 479 -26.63 11.41 2.82
C TYR A 479 -27.87 12.28 2.67
N ASN A 480 -28.59 12.47 3.80
CA ASN A 480 -29.72 13.39 3.88
C ASN A 480 -29.19 14.80 4.11
N LYS A 481 -29.41 15.71 3.13
CA LYS A 481 -28.90 17.09 3.16
C LYS A 481 -29.56 17.93 4.23
N GLU A 482 -30.86 17.75 4.44
CA GLU A 482 -31.63 18.48 5.44
C GLU A 482 -31.13 18.12 6.84
N LEU A 483 -30.93 16.84 7.12
CA LEU A 483 -30.40 16.38 8.41
C LEU A 483 -28.96 16.84 8.64
N VAL A 484 -28.11 16.85 7.61
CA VAL A 484 -26.74 17.38 7.70
C VAL A 484 -26.77 18.86 8.05
N THR A 485 -27.65 19.65 7.40
CA THR A 485 -27.80 21.08 7.67
C THR A 485 -28.27 21.30 9.12
N GLU A 486 -29.28 20.58 9.57
CA GLU A 486 -29.76 20.64 10.95
C GLU A 486 -28.66 20.32 11.98
N CYS A 487 -27.85 19.28 11.72
CA CYS A 487 -26.73 18.92 12.60
C CYS A 487 -25.64 20.01 12.64
N LEU A 488 -25.35 20.65 11.50
CA LEU A 488 -24.40 21.75 11.41
C LEU A 488 -24.92 23.00 12.16
N GLU A 489 -26.20 23.30 12.05
CA GLU A 489 -26.85 24.41 12.80
C GLU A 489 -26.79 24.17 14.31
N LYS A 490 -27.13 22.96 14.76
CA LYS A 490 -27.02 22.57 16.18
C LYS A 490 -25.59 22.67 16.71
N ALA A 491 -24.61 22.35 15.87
CA ALA A 491 -23.18 22.47 16.19
C ALA A 491 -22.66 23.92 16.12
N GLY A 492 -23.50 24.91 15.80
CA GLY A 492 -23.13 26.34 15.74
C GLY A 492 -22.33 26.69 14.47
N PHE A 493 -22.58 26.01 13.35
CA PHE A 493 -21.89 26.25 12.07
C PHE A 493 -22.72 27.06 11.05
N SER A 494 -23.88 27.59 11.47
CA SER A 494 -24.88 28.24 10.60
C SER A 494 -24.30 29.40 9.79
N ASP A 495 -23.59 30.33 10.44
CA ASP A 495 -23.06 31.54 9.78
C ASP A 495 -22.06 31.16 8.69
N ARG A 496 -21.15 30.24 9.02
CA ARG A 496 -20.15 29.76 8.07
C ARG A 496 -20.77 28.99 6.90
N LEU A 497 -21.81 28.19 7.17
CA LEU A 497 -22.54 27.46 6.15
C LEU A 497 -23.24 28.41 5.16
N ALA A 498 -23.79 29.52 5.66
CA ALA A 498 -24.43 30.54 4.82
C ALA A 498 -23.44 31.26 3.89
N GLU A 499 -22.17 31.40 4.27
CA GLU A 499 -21.11 31.95 3.42
C GLU A 499 -20.63 30.98 2.31
N MET A 500 -20.88 29.67 2.47
CA MET A 500 -20.46 28.66 1.53
C MET A 500 -21.39 28.59 0.32
N LYS A 501 -20.92 28.99 -0.87
CA LYS A 501 -21.72 29.06 -2.11
C LYS A 501 -22.47 27.78 -2.45
N ASN A 502 -21.87 26.62 -2.16
CA ASN A 502 -22.41 25.31 -2.48
C ASN A 502 -23.00 24.60 -1.25
N GLY A 503 -23.15 25.29 -0.11
CA GLY A 503 -23.69 24.73 1.12
C GLY A 503 -22.96 23.42 1.52
N THR A 504 -23.72 22.36 1.78
CA THR A 504 -23.19 21.04 2.17
C THR A 504 -22.38 20.33 1.08
N GLU A 505 -22.48 20.76 -0.18
CA GLU A 505 -21.69 20.26 -1.33
C GLU A 505 -20.33 20.96 -1.48
N THR A 506 -20.00 21.90 -0.59
CA THR A 506 -18.70 22.59 -0.60
C THR A 506 -17.59 21.62 -0.21
N TYR A 507 -16.54 21.53 -1.02
CA TYR A 507 -15.35 20.75 -0.69
C TYR A 507 -14.54 21.45 0.42
N LEU A 508 -14.09 20.67 1.40
CA LEU A 508 -13.13 21.13 2.39
C LEU A 508 -11.71 20.90 1.86
N TYR A 509 -10.84 21.89 2.11
CA TYR A 509 -9.44 21.89 1.67
C TYR A 509 -9.24 21.86 0.14
N LYS A 510 -8.00 22.10 -0.31
CA LYS A 510 -7.64 22.22 -1.73
C LYS A 510 -6.69 21.12 -2.20
N ASP A 511 -6.70 19.97 -1.53
CA ASP A 511 -5.69 18.93 -1.75
C ASP A 511 -5.84 18.17 -3.08
N TYR A 512 -7.04 18.13 -3.67
CA TYR A 512 -7.35 17.30 -4.86
C TYR A 512 -7.91 18.13 -6.03
N ASP A 513 -7.17 19.14 -6.51
CA ASP A 513 -7.54 19.93 -7.69
C ASP A 513 -8.99 20.53 -7.66
N THR A 514 -9.52 20.66 -6.47
CA THR A 514 -10.81 21.32 -6.23
C THR A 514 -10.59 22.82 -6.14
N LYS A 515 -10.72 23.51 -7.29
CA LYS A 515 -10.52 24.98 -7.40
C LYS A 515 -11.36 25.78 -6.39
N ASP A 516 -12.48 25.22 -5.95
CA ASP A 516 -13.45 25.83 -5.05
C ASP A 516 -13.41 25.27 -3.60
N GLY A 517 -12.34 24.57 -3.23
CA GLY A 517 -12.15 24.06 -1.87
C GLY A 517 -11.98 25.19 -0.86
N VAL A 518 -12.63 25.06 0.30
CA VAL A 518 -12.62 26.05 1.38
C VAL A 518 -11.84 25.52 2.57
N ASP A 519 -10.88 26.31 3.05
CA ASP A 519 -10.20 26.01 4.30
C ASP A 519 -11.09 26.35 5.48
N VAL A 520 -11.07 25.52 6.51
CA VAL A 520 -11.78 25.71 7.77
C VAL A 520 -10.78 25.93 8.91
N SER A 521 -11.10 26.84 9.80
CA SER A 521 -10.33 27.08 11.03
C SER A 521 -10.44 25.87 11.98
N GLY A 522 -9.55 25.78 12.97
CA GLY A 522 -9.60 24.70 13.98
C GLY A 522 -10.95 24.64 14.73
N GLY A 523 -11.52 25.80 15.08
CA GLY A 523 -12.83 25.88 15.71
C GLY A 523 -13.98 25.47 14.78
N GLU A 524 -13.93 25.87 13.51
CA GLU A 524 -14.90 25.43 12.49
C GLU A 524 -14.83 23.93 12.25
N ALA A 525 -13.62 23.38 12.14
CA ALA A 525 -13.40 21.93 11.99
C ALA A 525 -13.98 21.15 13.19
N GLN A 526 -13.87 21.70 14.40
CA GLN A 526 -14.42 21.11 15.61
C GLN A 526 -15.96 21.10 15.58
N LYS A 527 -16.61 22.19 15.14
CA LYS A 527 -18.05 22.26 14.93
C LYS A 527 -18.53 21.21 13.92
N VAL A 528 -17.79 20.99 12.82
CA VAL A 528 -18.08 19.93 11.84
C VAL A 528 -17.94 18.53 12.47
N ALA A 529 -16.94 18.30 13.32
CA ALA A 529 -16.77 17.03 14.03
C ALA A 529 -17.93 16.76 15.03
N ILE A 530 -18.42 17.81 15.71
CA ILE A 530 -19.62 17.72 16.57
C ILE A 530 -20.85 17.40 15.71
N ALA A 531 -21.05 18.07 14.57
CA ALA A 531 -22.15 17.78 13.65
C ALA A 531 -22.11 16.33 13.15
N ARG A 532 -20.92 15.76 12.90
CA ARG A 532 -20.72 14.34 12.56
C ARG A 532 -21.22 13.42 13.68
N ALA A 533 -20.92 13.75 14.93
CA ALA A 533 -21.38 12.97 16.07
C ALA A 533 -22.90 13.05 16.25
N LEU A 534 -23.51 14.21 15.99
CA LEU A 534 -24.96 14.40 15.99
C LEU A 534 -25.66 13.63 14.87
N TYR A 535 -25.10 13.65 13.65
CA TYR A 535 -25.67 12.94 12.50
C TYR A 535 -25.70 11.42 12.70
N LYS A 536 -24.68 10.85 13.37
CA LYS A 536 -24.66 9.41 13.72
C LYS A 536 -25.78 9.01 14.67
N ASP A 537 -26.26 9.91 15.50
CA ASP A 537 -27.39 9.75 16.45
C ASP A 537 -27.28 8.50 17.35
N ALA A 538 -26.08 8.22 17.83
CA ALA A 538 -25.83 7.09 18.73
C ALA A 538 -26.33 7.36 20.17
N PRO A 539 -26.65 6.31 20.96
CA PRO A 539 -27.06 6.43 22.36
C PRO A 539 -26.02 7.10 23.27
N PHE A 540 -24.73 6.88 22.97
CA PHE A 540 -23.62 7.53 23.68
C PHE A 540 -22.96 8.57 22.80
N ILE A 541 -22.85 9.80 23.30
CA ILE A 541 -22.04 10.85 22.69
C ILE A 541 -20.82 11.12 23.58
N ILE A 542 -19.64 11.03 23.02
CA ILE A 542 -18.37 11.21 23.71
C ILE A 542 -17.62 12.37 23.07
N LEU A 543 -17.27 13.36 23.88
CA LEU A 543 -16.58 14.55 23.44
C LEU A 543 -15.27 14.69 24.23
N ASP A 544 -14.14 14.45 23.55
CA ASP A 544 -12.79 14.56 24.13
C ASP A 544 -12.25 15.96 23.85
N GLU A 545 -12.25 16.82 24.82
CA GLU A 545 -11.85 18.23 24.77
C GLU A 545 -12.53 19.03 23.64
N PRO A 546 -13.88 19.04 23.59
CA PRO A 546 -14.63 19.57 22.45
C PRO A 546 -14.53 21.08 22.26
N THR A 547 -13.81 21.79 23.11
CA THR A 547 -13.68 23.25 23.09
C THR A 547 -12.23 23.72 23.07
N ALA A 548 -11.26 22.81 22.86
CA ALA A 548 -9.84 23.13 22.91
C ALA A 548 -9.40 24.18 21.87
N ALA A 549 -10.07 24.22 20.70
CA ALA A 549 -9.77 25.14 19.60
C ALA A 549 -10.77 26.32 19.50
N LEU A 550 -11.69 26.46 20.47
CA LEU A 550 -12.74 27.50 20.48
C LEU A 550 -12.33 28.68 21.32
N ASP A 551 -12.78 29.87 20.93
CA ASP A 551 -12.75 31.04 21.78
C ASP A 551 -13.79 30.94 22.93
N PRO A 552 -13.66 31.73 23.98
CA PRO A 552 -14.56 31.64 25.15
C PRO A 552 -16.04 31.87 24.84
N ILE A 553 -16.37 32.65 23.80
CA ILE A 553 -17.76 32.94 23.41
C ILE A 553 -18.35 31.73 22.70
N ALA A 554 -17.64 31.21 21.72
CA ALA A 554 -18.04 29.99 21.00
C ALA A 554 -18.11 28.78 21.95
N GLU A 555 -17.22 28.70 22.94
CA GLU A 555 -17.25 27.70 23.98
C GLU A 555 -18.54 27.80 24.80
N ALA A 556 -18.89 29.00 25.31
CA ALA A 556 -20.10 29.24 26.06
C ALA A 556 -21.37 28.93 25.24
N GLU A 557 -21.35 29.21 23.93
CA GLU A 557 -22.46 28.89 23.03
C GLU A 557 -22.67 27.38 22.92
N ILE A 558 -21.59 26.62 22.74
CA ILE A 558 -21.66 25.14 22.68
C ILE A 558 -22.12 24.56 24.00
N TYR A 559 -21.60 25.07 25.14
CA TYR A 559 -22.07 24.64 26.46
C TYR A 559 -23.53 25.01 26.70
N GLY A 560 -24.01 26.17 26.23
CA GLY A 560 -25.41 26.55 26.29
C GLY A 560 -26.35 25.64 25.49
N LYS A 561 -25.82 25.03 24.40
CA LYS A 561 -26.54 24.08 23.55
C LYS A 561 -26.35 22.62 23.97
N PHE A 562 -25.60 22.34 25.02
CA PHE A 562 -25.33 20.96 25.46
C PHE A 562 -26.59 20.14 25.74
N ASP A 563 -27.61 20.75 26.27
CA ASP A 563 -28.88 20.07 26.51
C ASP A 563 -29.56 19.66 25.20
N GLU A 564 -29.42 20.47 24.16
CA GLU A 564 -29.90 20.12 22.81
C GLU A 564 -29.01 19.07 22.14
N ILE A 565 -27.69 19.15 22.35
CA ILE A 565 -26.71 18.21 21.80
C ILE A 565 -26.82 16.85 22.47
N ALA A 566 -26.92 16.82 23.79
CA ALA A 566 -27.05 15.58 24.54
C ALA A 566 -28.46 14.97 24.37
N GLY A 567 -29.53 15.79 24.41
CA GLY A 567 -30.90 15.32 24.35
C GLY A 567 -31.15 14.24 25.42
N ASP A 568 -31.68 13.12 24.99
CA ASP A 568 -31.92 11.90 25.79
C ASP A 568 -30.73 10.91 25.80
N LYS A 569 -29.55 11.32 25.29
CA LYS A 569 -28.35 10.50 25.17
C LYS A 569 -27.50 10.60 26.45
N THR A 570 -26.64 9.60 26.62
CA THR A 570 -25.52 9.73 27.56
C THR A 570 -24.44 10.57 26.95
N ALA A 571 -24.09 11.65 27.59
CA ALA A 571 -23.00 12.50 27.19
C ALA A 571 -21.79 12.30 28.11
N ILE A 572 -20.64 11.93 27.56
CA ILE A 572 -19.38 11.80 28.29
C ILE A 572 -18.47 12.94 27.83
N TYR A 573 -18.07 13.78 28.73
CA TYR A 573 -17.21 14.94 28.47
C TYR A 573 -15.86 14.74 29.12
N ILE A 574 -14.81 14.77 28.34
CA ILE A 574 -13.45 14.96 28.85
C ILE A 574 -13.18 16.47 28.77
N SER A 575 -12.84 17.09 29.88
CA SER A 575 -12.49 18.49 29.90
C SER A 575 -11.31 18.76 30.84
N HIS A 576 -10.43 19.62 30.39
CA HIS A 576 -9.44 20.26 31.26
C HIS A 576 -9.97 21.52 31.90
N ARG A 577 -11.13 22.04 31.43
CA ARG A 577 -11.80 23.23 31.99
C ARG A 577 -12.93 22.80 32.91
N LEU A 578 -12.68 22.92 34.20
CA LEU A 578 -13.63 22.45 35.21
C LEU A 578 -14.93 23.29 35.26
N SER A 579 -14.93 24.50 34.68
CA SER A 579 -16.13 25.32 34.51
C SER A 579 -17.26 24.59 33.78
N SER A 580 -16.93 23.74 32.82
CA SER A 580 -17.90 22.93 32.07
C SER A 580 -18.47 21.76 32.87
N CYS A 581 -17.79 21.33 33.93
CA CYS A 581 -18.24 20.20 34.75
C CYS A 581 -19.49 20.52 35.59
N LYS A 582 -19.81 21.82 35.78
CA LYS A 582 -21.03 22.26 36.49
C LYS A 582 -22.32 21.79 35.80
N PHE A 583 -22.28 21.57 34.49
CA PHE A 583 -23.43 21.14 33.70
C PHE A 583 -23.60 19.61 33.66
N CYS A 584 -22.68 18.87 34.30
CA CYS A 584 -22.73 17.43 34.33
C CYS A 584 -23.41 16.91 35.61
N ASP A 585 -24.12 15.79 35.45
CA ASP A 585 -24.82 15.13 36.55
C ASP A 585 -23.85 14.41 37.49
N GLU A 586 -22.74 13.95 36.93
CA GLU A 586 -21.73 13.18 37.64
C GLU A 586 -20.32 13.50 37.12
N ILE A 587 -19.34 13.49 38.00
CA ILE A 587 -17.94 13.78 37.69
C ILE A 587 -17.08 12.63 38.20
N ALA A 588 -16.22 12.07 37.33
CA ALA A 588 -15.19 11.10 37.68
C ALA A 588 -13.80 11.76 37.59
N VAL A 589 -13.05 11.71 38.68
CA VAL A 589 -11.73 12.32 38.80
C VAL A 589 -10.65 11.27 38.61
N PHE A 590 -9.88 11.40 37.52
CA PHE A 590 -8.77 10.50 37.19
C PHE A 590 -7.44 11.06 37.69
N HIS A 591 -6.66 10.21 38.36
CA HIS A 591 -5.31 10.52 38.81
C HIS A 591 -4.44 9.27 38.69
N GLU A 592 -3.27 9.37 38.01
CA GLU A 592 -2.30 8.27 37.82
C GLU A 592 -2.91 6.95 37.34
N GLY A 593 -3.86 7.04 36.43
CA GLY A 593 -4.54 5.88 35.84
C GLY A 593 -5.68 5.28 36.66
N ALA A 594 -6.04 5.86 37.78
CA ALA A 594 -7.15 5.40 38.64
C ALA A 594 -8.25 6.46 38.78
N VAL A 595 -9.48 6.01 39.03
CA VAL A 595 -10.58 6.89 39.46
C VAL A 595 -10.49 7.04 40.97
N ILE A 596 -10.17 8.25 41.43
CA ILE A 596 -9.95 8.53 42.87
C ILE A 596 -11.14 9.19 43.55
N GLN A 597 -12.00 9.90 42.82
CA GLN A 597 -13.22 10.51 43.31
C GLN A 597 -14.33 10.42 42.27
N GLN A 598 -15.57 10.25 42.71
CA GLN A 598 -16.78 10.26 41.88
C GLN A 598 -17.92 10.92 42.64
N GLY A 599 -18.64 11.85 42.02
CA GLY A 599 -19.73 12.57 42.66
C GLY A 599 -20.24 13.74 41.83
N THR A 600 -21.11 14.55 42.44
CA THR A 600 -21.61 15.81 41.85
C THR A 600 -20.60 16.94 42.06
N HIS A 601 -20.70 17.99 41.22
CA HIS A 601 -19.87 19.20 41.40
C HIS A 601 -19.89 19.73 42.83
N ALA A 602 -21.10 19.86 43.40
CA ALA A 602 -21.28 20.40 44.76
C ALA A 602 -20.63 19.52 45.85
N SER A 603 -20.75 18.18 45.73
CA SER A 603 -20.15 17.26 46.68
C SER A 603 -18.62 17.25 46.61
N LEU A 604 -18.06 17.32 45.38
CA LEU A 604 -16.61 17.26 45.16
C LEU A 604 -15.89 18.59 45.52
N VAL A 605 -16.56 19.73 45.35
CA VAL A 605 -16.02 21.04 45.80
C VAL A 605 -16.09 21.17 47.32
N ALA A 606 -17.04 20.54 47.99
CA ALA A 606 -17.14 20.55 49.46
C ALA A 606 -16.06 19.69 50.15
N ASP A 607 -15.41 18.77 49.43
CA ASP A 607 -14.30 17.96 49.94
C ASP A 607 -12.96 18.69 49.72
N GLU A 608 -12.59 19.53 50.70
CA GLU A 608 -11.35 20.34 50.66
C GLU A 608 -10.09 19.51 50.59
N SER A 609 -10.13 18.25 51.00
CA SER A 609 -9.00 17.31 50.91
C SER A 609 -8.90 16.59 49.54
N GLY A 610 -9.91 16.76 48.71
CA GLY A 610 -10.07 16.06 47.46
C GLY A 610 -9.27 16.67 46.29
N LYS A 611 -8.85 15.82 45.35
CA LYS A 611 -8.12 16.27 44.13
C LYS A 611 -8.98 17.18 43.25
N TYR A 612 -10.31 17.01 43.25
CA TYR A 612 -11.21 17.88 42.51
C TYR A 612 -11.17 19.31 43.05
N TYR A 613 -11.21 19.47 44.39
CA TYR A 613 -11.10 20.77 45.04
C TYR A 613 -9.80 21.49 44.68
N GLU A 614 -8.67 20.77 44.75
CA GLU A 614 -7.37 21.30 44.37
C GLU A 614 -7.36 21.83 42.92
N LEU A 615 -7.85 20.99 41.98
CA LEU A 615 -7.90 21.34 40.55
C LEU A 615 -8.86 22.52 40.30
N TRP A 616 -10.00 22.53 40.97
CA TRP A 616 -11.01 23.59 40.87
C TRP A 616 -10.46 24.95 41.32
N HIS A 617 -9.86 25.01 42.49
CA HIS A 617 -9.31 26.25 43.05
C HIS A 617 -8.08 26.72 42.25
N ALA A 618 -7.24 25.83 41.80
CA ALA A 618 -6.12 26.18 40.91
C ALA A 618 -6.59 26.88 39.63
N GLN A 619 -7.71 26.45 39.04
CA GLN A 619 -8.27 27.14 37.87
C GLN A 619 -9.03 28.43 38.24
N ALA A 620 -9.76 28.46 39.36
CA ALA A 620 -10.52 29.62 39.79
C ALA A 620 -9.64 30.83 40.11
N GLN A 621 -8.43 30.62 40.64
CA GLN A 621 -7.47 31.70 40.93
C GLN A 621 -7.13 32.53 39.67
N TYR A 622 -7.00 31.91 38.52
CA TYR A 622 -6.72 32.62 37.26
C TYR A 622 -7.86 33.53 36.79
N TYR A 623 -9.09 33.31 37.26
CA TYR A 623 -10.27 34.12 36.90
C TYR A 623 -10.60 35.18 37.94
N THR A 624 -10.07 35.08 39.16
CA THR A 624 -10.33 36.03 40.26
C THR A 624 -9.27 37.10 40.45
N GLU A 625 -8.03 36.89 39.99
CA GLU A 625 -6.94 37.89 40.07
C GLU A 625 -7.00 38.95 38.97
N THR A 626 -7.96 38.90 38.05
CA THR A 626 -8.12 39.85 36.92
C THR A 626 -9.43 40.68 37.00
N ALA A 627 -10.11 40.76 38.16
CA ALA A 627 -11.29 41.59 38.40
C ALA A 627 -10.99 42.78 39.30
#